data_a4b888db83f1b4cda4d2ea9f436b85db
#
_entry.id   a4b888db83f1b4cda4d2ea9f436b85db
#
_cell.length_a   1.000
_cell.length_b   1.000
_cell.length_c   1.000
_cell.angle_alpha   90.00
_cell.angle_beta   90.00
_cell.angle_gamma   90.00
#
_symmetry.space_group_name_H-M   'P 1'
#
loop_
_entity.id
_entity.type
_entity.pdbx_description
1 polymer ?
#
loop_
_entity_poly.entity_id
_entity_poly.type
_entity_poly.pdbx_seq_one_letter_code
_entity_poly.pdbx_strand_id
1 'polypeptide(L)'
;SSNRRENDDDENEIKDAKISMKKIDGANGGLAVQFDWQSPVGAAIFRRSGALYIAFSKRSRVDTNELLGVIPLPEGADPENPPPPPDPENIPPPKPSLKELVKTIEQLPATNGTVLRMKTNKGINPSLSRDKNSWILTFSRRQLKPNNLIEVKAEPKSSEGARIFFPVEKASRPLGVTDPETGSNMVIVPVFPLSHGVGRNFLFPEVQVLSTGQGAAIVPSIDNLKVHSTDKGITLKSSSGLNLSD
;
A
#
# COMPACT_ATOMS: atom_id res chain seq x y z
N SER A 1 -29.88 -41.31 10.32
CA SER A 1 -28.59 -40.69 10.70
C SER A 1 -28.24 -39.63 9.67
N SER A 2 -28.72 -38.43 9.91
CA SER A 2 -28.47 -37.29 9.04
C SER A 2 -27.20 -36.60 9.50
N ASN A 3 -26.10 -36.77 8.75
CA ASN A 3 -24.94 -35.91 8.87
C ASN A 3 -25.26 -34.59 8.15
N ARG A 4 -25.65 -33.60 8.92
CA ARG A 4 -25.49 -32.21 8.50
C ARG A 4 -23.99 -31.91 8.45
N ARG A 5 -23.47 -31.75 7.27
CA ARG A 5 -22.21 -30.99 7.06
C ARG A 5 -22.56 -29.54 7.36
N GLU A 6 -22.08 -29.05 8.49
CA GLU A 6 -21.96 -27.63 8.76
C GLU A 6 -20.98 -27.10 7.70
N ASN A 7 -21.52 -26.28 6.83
CA ASN A 7 -20.70 -25.43 5.97
C ASN A 7 -20.03 -24.41 6.89
N ASP A 8 -18.75 -24.60 7.15
CA ASP A 8 -17.86 -23.54 7.60
C ASP A 8 -17.63 -22.58 6.42
N ASP A 9 -18.68 -21.88 6.04
CA ASP A 9 -18.55 -20.62 5.33
C ASP A 9 -18.18 -19.56 6.37
N ASP A 10 -16.95 -19.64 6.86
CA ASP A 10 -16.28 -18.48 7.46
C ASP A 10 -16.12 -17.45 6.32
N GLU A 11 -17.20 -16.74 6.06
CA GLU A 11 -17.18 -15.47 5.37
C GLU A 11 -16.13 -14.61 6.06
N ASN A 12 -15.02 -14.47 5.38
CA ASN A 12 -13.90 -13.65 5.82
C ASN A 12 -14.39 -12.19 5.77
N GLU A 13 -15.16 -11.81 6.78
CA GLU A 13 -15.80 -10.51 6.91
C GLU A 13 -14.70 -9.45 6.79
N ILE A 14 -14.72 -8.70 5.69
CA ILE A 14 -13.79 -7.61 5.46
C ILE A 14 -14.12 -6.53 6.49
N LYS A 15 -13.39 -6.55 7.61
CA LYS A 15 -13.53 -5.52 8.63
C LYS A 15 -12.94 -4.22 8.09
N ASP A 16 -13.67 -3.14 8.27
CA ASP A 16 -13.17 -1.82 7.94
C ASP A 16 -11.95 -1.49 8.83
N ALA A 17 -10.87 -1.03 8.21
CA ALA A 17 -9.72 -0.53 8.94
C ALA A 17 -10.15 0.70 9.73
N LYS A 18 -9.86 0.71 11.03
CA LYS A 18 -10.08 1.90 11.83
C LYS A 18 -9.03 2.94 11.47
N ILE A 19 -9.49 4.10 10.98
CA ILE A 19 -8.63 5.19 10.52
C ILE A 19 -8.86 6.41 11.39
N SER A 20 -7.77 7.05 11.80
CA SER A 20 -7.79 8.34 12.48
C SER A 20 -6.82 9.30 11.82
N MET A 21 -7.12 10.61 11.90
CA MET A 21 -6.31 11.65 11.30
C MET A 21 -6.02 12.77 12.29
N LYS A 22 -4.81 13.30 12.25
CA LYS A 22 -4.36 14.41 13.10
C LYS A 22 -3.51 15.38 12.31
N LYS A 23 -3.81 16.67 12.38
CA LYS A 23 -2.89 17.71 11.87
C LYS A 23 -1.62 17.76 12.72
N ILE A 24 -0.49 17.90 12.05
CA ILE A 24 0.82 18.09 12.69
C ILE A 24 1.21 19.55 12.53
N ASP A 25 1.35 20.24 13.66
CA ASP A 25 1.80 21.61 13.69
C ASP A 25 3.34 21.67 13.59
N GLY A 26 3.86 22.66 12.88
CA GLY A 26 5.30 22.87 12.73
C GLY A 26 5.71 23.49 11.40
N ALA A 27 7.01 23.80 11.25
CA ALA A 27 7.57 24.48 10.07
C ALA A 27 7.33 23.73 8.74
N ASN A 28 7.12 22.41 8.79
CA ASN A 28 6.81 21.56 7.64
C ASN A 28 5.40 20.96 7.71
N GLY A 29 4.49 21.56 8.42
CA GLY A 29 3.15 21.09 8.71
C GLY A 29 2.69 19.91 7.86
N GLY A 30 1.94 19.01 8.42
CA GLY A 30 1.51 17.80 7.72
C GLY A 30 0.24 17.24 8.31
N LEU A 31 -0.22 16.14 7.72
CA LEU A 31 -1.37 15.40 8.22
C LEU A 31 -0.95 13.96 8.48
N ALA A 32 -1.08 13.51 9.73
CA ALA A 32 -0.86 12.13 10.10
C ALA A 32 -2.15 11.33 9.93
N VAL A 33 -2.04 10.22 9.20
CA VAL A 33 -3.12 9.23 9.04
C VAL A 33 -2.67 7.96 9.73
N GLN A 34 -3.47 7.49 10.68
CA GLN A 34 -3.21 6.27 11.43
C GLN A 34 -4.16 5.18 10.99
N PHE A 35 -3.60 4.04 10.60
CA PHE A 35 -4.33 2.82 10.27
C PHE A 35 -4.14 1.81 11.40
N ASP A 36 -5.23 1.54 12.11
CA ASP A 36 -5.24 0.62 13.25
C ASP A 36 -5.58 -0.79 12.80
N TRP A 37 -4.68 -1.72 13.13
CA TRP A 37 -4.85 -3.15 12.84
C TRP A 37 -4.93 -3.95 14.13
N GLN A 38 -5.71 -5.01 14.13
CA GLN A 38 -5.85 -5.90 15.30
C GLN A 38 -4.64 -6.82 15.51
N SER A 39 -3.82 -7.01 14.50
CA SER A 39 -2.62 -7.85 14.52
C SER A 39 -1.49 -7.18 13.73
N PRO A 40 -0.24 -7.64 13.89
CA PRO A 40 0.87 -7.12 13.10
C PRO A 40 0.62 -7.25 11.59
N VAL A 41 0.87 -6.18 10.85
CA VAL A 41 0.65 -6.06 9.40
C VAL A 41 1.89 -5.46 8.76
N GLY A 42 2.34 -6.04 7.64
CA GLY A 42 3.38 -5.44 6.80
C GLY A 42 2.81 -4.33 5.93
N ALA A 43 3.66 -3.41 5.50
CA ALA A 43 3.29 -2.33 4.59
C ALA A 43 4.27 -2.21 3.42
N ALA A 44 3.80 -1.62 2.34
CA ALA A 44 4.62 -1.19 1.22
C ALA A 44 4.16 0.18 0.74
N ILE A 45 5.12 1.06 0.41
CA ILE A 45 4.84 2.41 -0.05
C ILE A 45 5.83 2.77 -1.14
N PHE A 46 5.33 3.12 -2.31
CA PHE A 46 6.14 3.46 -3.47
C PHE A 46 5.37 4.36 -4.44
N ARG A 47 6.07 4.90 -5.43
CA ARG A 47 5.47 5.67 -6.51
C ARG A 47 5.63 4.96 -7.85
N ARG A 48 4.59 5.05 -8.67
CA ARG A 48 4.61 4.63 -10.06
C ARG A 48 3.71 5.54 -10.89
N SER A 49 4.18 5.95 -12.08
CA SER A 49 3.42 6.79 -13.01
C SER A 49 2.79 8.02 -12.34
N GLY A 50 3.53 8.66 -11.43
CA GLY A 50 3.07 9.84 -10.69
C GLY A 50 2.09 9.57 -9.54
N ALA A 51 1.62 8.35 -9.37
CA ALA A 51 0.74 7.98 -8.26
C ALA A 51 1.53 7.38 -7.08
N LEU A 52 1.03 7.60 -5.88
CA LEU A 52 1.51 6.99 -4.65
C LEU A 52 0.68 5.72 -4.36
N TYR A 53 1.37 4.62 -4.13
CA TYR A 53 0.77 3.34 -3.74
C TYR A 53 1.08 3.05 -2.29
N ILE A 54 0.04 2.69 -1.52
CA ILE A 54 0.14 2.25 -0.13
C ILE A 54 -0.53 0.89 -0.04
N ALA A 55 0.20 -0.11 0.40
CA ALA A 55 -0.31 -1.46 0.54
C ALA A 55 -0.09 -1.99 1.96
N PHE A 56 -1.04 -2.79 2.42
CA PHE A 56 -0.97 -3.52 3.68
C PHE A 56 -1.22 -5.00 3.45
N SER A 57 -0.54 -5.85 4.21
CA SER A 57 -0.59 -7.31 4.06
C SER A 57 -1.87 -7.97 4.59
N LYS A 58 -2.86 -7.19 4.99
CA LYS A 58 -4.15 -7.66 5.47
C LYS A 58 -5.29 -6.99 4.71
N ARG A 59 -6.35 -7.74 4.43
CA ARG A 59 -7.55 -7.21 3.75
C ARG A 59 -8.35 -6.33 4.71
N SER A 60 -8.73 -5.18 4.21
CA SER A 60 -9.70 -4.29 4.85
C SER A 60 -10.34 -3.41 3.80
N ARG A 61 -11.56 -3.00 4.01
CA ARG A 61 -12.17 -1.92 3.25
C ARG A 61 -11.76 -0.59 3.88
N VAL A 62 -11.36 0.36 3.06
CA VAL A 62 -10.95 1.70 3.47
C VAL A 62 -11.97 2.69 2.91
N ASP A 63 -12.53 3.51 3.78
CA ASP A 63 -13.39 4.64 3.35
C ASP A 63 -12.50 5.75 2.77
N THR A 64 -12.31 5.71 1.46
CA THR A 64 -11.48 6.67 0.74
C THR A 64 -12.11 8.07 0.70
N ASN A 65 -13.43 8.17 0.79
CA ASN A 65 -14.14 9.44 0.86
C ASN A 65 -13.91 10.12 2.22
N GLU A 66 -13.93 9.35 3.31
CA GLU A 66 -13.60 9.87 4.63
C GLU A 66 -12.16 10.39 4.67
N LEU A 67 -11.20 9.62 4.13
CA LEU A 67 -9.80 10.04 4.04
C LEU A 67 -9.63 11.34 3.25
N LEU A 68 -10.35 11.46 2.13
CA LEU A 68 -10.28 12.64 1.29
C LEU A 68 -11.10 13.82 1.84
N GLY A 69 -11.96 13.59 2.83
CA GLY A 69 -12.83 14.59 3.43
C GLY A 69 -14.05 14.94 2.54
N VAL A 70 -14.48 14.00 1.72
CA VAL A 70 -15.74 14.10 1.00
C VAL A 70 -16.88 13.76 1.95
N ILE A 71 -17.78 14.70 2.18
CA ILE A 71 -18.97 14.46 3.01
C ILE A 71 -19.97 13.69 2.13
N PRO A 72 -20.34 12.45 2.47
CA PRO A 72 -21.37 11.73 1.73
C PRO A 72 -22.72 12.44 1.91
N LEU A 73 -23.51 12.48 0.82
CA LEU A 73 -24.90 12.90 0.92
C LEU A 73 -25.66 11.95 1.86
N PRO A 74 -26.55 12.44 2.73
CA PRO A 74 -27.39 11.57 3.55
C PRO A 74 -28.16 10.56 2.68
N GLU A 75 -28.35 9.34 3.17
CA GLU A 75 -29.16 8.34 2.47
C GLU A 75 -30.55 8.93 2.13
N GLY A 76 -30.91 8.88 0.84
CA GLY A 76 -32.19 9.44 0.37
C GLY A 76 -32.17 10.94 0.03
N ALA A 77 -31.02 11.59 0.11
CA ALA A 77 -30.92 13.00 -0.32
C ALA A 77 -30.96 13.08 -1.85
N ASP A 78 -31.78 14.02 -2.35
CA ASP A 78 -31.85 14.34 -3.77
C ASP A 78 -30.60 15.14 -4.17
N PRO A 79 -29.79 14.68 -5.14
CA PRO A 79 -28.61 15.42 -5.61
C PRO A 79 -28.95 16.80 -6.19
N GLU A 80 -30.16 16.97 -6.73
CA GLU A 80 -30.61 18.23 -7.30
C GLU A 80 -31.18 19.21 -6.24
N ASN A 81 -31.43 18.68 -5.03
CA ASN A 81 -31.99 19.50 -3.93
C ASN A 81 -31.30 19.14 -2.60
N PRO A 82 -30.03 19.52 -2.43
CA PRO A 82 -29.29 19.19 -1.22
C PRO A 82 -29.94 19.81 0.02
N PRO A 83 -29.82 19.16 1.20
CA PRO A 83 -30.35 19.71 2.44
C PRO A 83 -29.72 21.10 2.72
N PRO A 84 -30.45 21.99 3.39
CA PRO A 84 -29.94 23.33 3.71
C PRO A 84 -28.63 23.20 4.52
N PRO A 85 -27.69 24.13 4.34
CA PRO A 85 -26.44 24.14 5.09
C PRO A 85 -26.76 24.19 6.59
N PRO A 86 -25.93 23.50 7.43
CA PRO A 86 -26.11 23.54 8.87
C PRO A 86 -26.00 24.99 9.38
N ASP A 87 -26.69 25.23 10.49
CA ASP A 87 -26.69 26.53 11.16
C ASP A 87 -25.25 26.99 11.45
N PRO A 88 -24.85 28.21 11.05
CA PRO A 88 -23.49 28.72 11.26
C PRO A 88 -23.01 28.68 12.72
N GLU A 89 -23.93 28.75 13.69
CA GLU A 89 -23.61 28.67 15.12
C GLU A 89 -23.35 27.25 15.63
N ASN A 90 -23.67 26.23 14.82
CA ASN A 90 -23.56 24.81 15.20
C ASN A 90 -22.66 23.99 14.25
N ILE A 91 -21.82 24.65 13.45
CA ILE A 91 -20.87 23.91 12.59
C ILE A 91 -19.77 23.31 13.45
N PRO A 92 -19.67 21.98 13.56
CA PRO A 92 -18.53 21.37 14.26
C PRO A 92 -17.23 21.73 13.53
N PRO A 93 -16.10 21.87 14.23
CA PRO A 93 -14.83 22.17 13.58
C PRO A 93 -14.56 21.16 12.46
N PRO A 94 -14.06 21.62 11.30
CA PRO A 94 -13.84 20.73 10.16
C PRO A 94 -12.89 19.59 10.56
N LYS A 95 -13.32 18.35 10.30
CA LYS A 95 -12.46 17.18 10.52
C LYS A 95 -11.20 17.28 9.64
N PRO A 96 -10.02 16.92 10.15
CA PRO A 96 -8.84 16.83 9.32
C PRO A 96 -9.09 15.91 8.11
N SER A 97 -8.65 16.33 6.94
CA SER A 97 -8.81 15.54 5.71
C SER A 97 -7.57 15.70 4.82
N LEU A 98 -7.34 14.75 3.93
CA LEU A 98 -6.20 14.77 3.00
C LEU A 98 -6.43 15.69 1.78
N LYS A 99 -7.60 16.28 1.59
CA LYS A 99 -7.95 17.03 0.37
C LYS A 99 -7.01 18.19 0.00
N GLU A 100 -6.31 18.74 0.98
CA GLU A 100 -5.33 19.82 0.76
C GLU A 100 -4.00 19.29 0.19
N LEU A 101 -3.69 18.01 0.40
CA LEU A 101 -2.42 17.36 0.04
C LEU A 101 -2.60 16.30 -1.06
N VAL A 102 -3.77 15.70 -1.15
CA VAL A 102 -4.09 14.56 -2.02
C VAL A 102 -5.31 14.91 -2.87
N LYS A 103 -5.20 14.67 -4.17
CA LYS A 103 -6.26 14.96 -5.15
C LYS A 103 -7.27 13.83 -5.24
N THR A 104 -6.80 12.60 -5.31
CA THR A 104 -7.65 11.41 -5.45
C THR A 104 -7.11 10.26 -4.62
N ILE A 105 -8.02 9.43 -4.12
CA ILE A 105 -7.72 8.17 -3.45
C ILE A 105 -8.67 7.11 -4.01
N GLU A 106 -8.13 5.97 -4.40
CA GLU A 106 -8.91 4.80 -4.77
C GLU A 106 -8.34 3.55 -4.12
N GLN A 107 -9.20 2.62 -3.76
CA GLN A 107 -8.79 1.29 -3.32
C GLN A 107 -8.80 0.35 -4.51
N LEU A 108 -7.65 -0.26 -4.81
CA LEU A 108 -7.52 -1.22 -5.89
C LEU A 108 -7.86 -2.63 -5.42
N PRO A 109 -8.45 -3.48 -6.30
CA PRO A 109 -8.67 -4.88 -5.99
C PRO A 109 -7.34 -5.59 -5.69
N ALA A 110 -7.29 -6.33 -4.57
CA ALA A 110 -6.17 -7.17 -4.19
C ALA A 110 -6.69 -8.36 -3.39
N THR A 111 -6.18 -9.57 -3.68
CA THR A 111 -6.71 -10.81 -3.09
C THR A 111 -6.35 -11.00 -1.62
N ASN A 112 -5.14 -10.63 -1.22
CA ASN A 112 -4.59 -10.94 0.11
C ASN A 112 -4.14 -9.70 0.88
N GLY A 113 -4.64 -8.54 0.56
CA GLY A 113 -4.23 -7.30 1.19
C GLY A 113 -5.09 -6.12 0.80
N THR A 114 -4.67 -4.97 1.25
CA THR A 114 -5.30 -3.67 0.99
C THR A 114 -4.35 -2.83 0.18
N VAL A 115 -4.78 -2.29 -0.95
CA VAL A 115 -3.98 -1.42 -1.81
C VAL A 115 -4.73 -0.12 -2.08
N LEU A 116 -4.12 0.99 -1.71
CA LEU A 116 -4.59 2.34 -1.99
C LEU A 116 -3.69 2.99 -3.03
N ARG A 117 -4.30 3.64 -4.01
CA ARG A 117 -3.62 4.46 -5.01
C ARG A 117 -4.05 5.91 -4.87
N MET A 118 -3.08 6.80 -4.73
CA MET A 118 -3.32 8.22 -4.48
C MET A 118 -2.64 9.09 -5.53
N LYS A 119 -3.35 10.10 -6.03
CA LYS A 119 -2.73 11.22 -6.75
C LYS A 119 -2.54 12.36 -5.75
N THR A 120 -1.30 12.73 -5.50
CA THR A 120 -0.94 13.76 -4.52
C THR A 120 -0.54 15.06 -5.20
N ASN A 121 -0.53 16.15 -4.45
CA ASN A 121 0.16 17.35 -4.88
C ASN A 121 1.66 17.09 -5.02
N LYS A 122 2.32 17.88 -5.86
CA LYS A 122 3.74 17.70 -6.18
C LYS A 122 4.60 17.74 -4.90
N GLY A 123 5.45 16.72 -4.74
CA GLY A 123 6.39 16.62 -3.64
C GLY A 123 5.79 16.14 -2.31
N ILE A 124 4.50 15.82 -2.26
CA ILE A 124 3.86 15.28 -1.05
C ILE A 124 4.08 13.78 -0.99
N ASN A 125 4.72 13.34 0.09
CA ASN A 125 4.97 11.93 0.40
C ASN A 125 4.81 11.68 1.90
N PRO A 126 4.48 10.45 2.30
CA PRO A 126 4.42 10.08 3.70
C PRO A 126 5.79 9.80 4.30
N SER A 127 5.99 10.21 5.54
CA SER A 127 6.92 9.56 6.46
C SER A 127 6.18 8.51 7.26
N LEU A 128 6.91 7.48 7.72
CA LEU A 128 6.31 6.36 8.42
C LEU A 128 6.76 6.32 9.87
N SER A 129 5.80 6.04 10.73
CA SER A 129 6.05 5.59 12.10
C SER A 129 5.04 4.50 12.45
N ARG A 130 5.27 3.82 13.56
CA ARG A 130 4.40 2.76 14.02
C ARG A 130 4.23 2.80 15.53
N ASP A 131 3.01 2.63 15.98
CA ASP A 131 2.69 2.40 17.38
C ASP A 131 1.99 1.04 17.50
N LYS A 132 2.67 0.07 18.10
CA LYS A 132 2.21 -1.33 18.19
C LYS A 132 1.83 -1.88 16.81
N ASN A 133 0.55 -2.14 16.58
CA ASN A 133 0.01 -2.64 15.31
C ASN A 133 -0.48 -1.53 14.37
N SER A 134 -0.37 -0.27 14.78
CA SER A 134 -0.86 0.86 14.00
C SER A 134 0.24 1.46 13.15
N TRP A 135 -0.01 1.59 11.85
CA TRP A 135 0.85 2.33 10.94
C TRP A 135 0.42 3.79 10.90
N ILE A 136 1.37 4.70 11.06
CA ILE A 136 1.15 6.15 11.04
C ILE A 136 1.91 6.73 9.85
N LEU A 137 1.16 7.32 8.92
CA LEU A 137 1.67 7.95 7.72
C LEU A 137 1.49 9.46 7.86
N THR A 138 2.59 10.21 7.93
CA THR A 138 2.56 11.67 8.00
C THR A 138 2.86 12.25 6.63
N PHE A 139 1.84 12.78 5.97
CA PHE A 139 1.96 13.40 4.65
C PHE A 139 2.47 14.83 4.77
N SER A 140 3.56 15.11 4.08
CA SER A 140 4.17 16.43 4.02
C SER A 140 5.02 16.55 2.75
N ARG A 141 5.54 17.76 2.48
CA ARG A 141 6.49 17.96 1.38
C ARG A 141 7.83 17.33 1.74
N ARG A 142 8.15 16.20 1.11
CA ARG A 142 9.38 15.45 1.34
C ARG A 142 9.66 14.45 0.22
N GLN A 143 10.88 13.93 0.17
CA GLN A 143 11.21 12.79 -0.69
C GLN A 143 10.74 11.48 -0.04
N LEU A 144 10.29 10.55 -0.87
CA LEU A 144 9.98 9.19 -0.43
C LEU A 144 11.26 8.35 -0.48
N LYS A 145 11.86 8.11 0.68
CA LYS A 145 13.09 7.32 0.84
C LYS A 145 13.00 6.43 2.07
N PRO A 146 13.52 5.20 1.99
CA PRO A 146 13.63 4.34 3.17
C PRO A 146 14.82 4.80 4.05
N ASN A 147 14.73 4.54 5.35
CA ASN A 147 15.87 4.75 6.26
C ASN A 147 16.83 3.56 6.23
N ASN A 148 16.30 2.36 5.93
CA ASN A 148 17.07 1.12 5.83
C ASN A 148 16.90 0.54 4.44
N LEU A 149 18.02 0.27 3.76
CA LEU A 149 18.00 -0.25 2.40
C LEU A 149 17.76 -1.76 2.40
N ILE A 150 16.82 -2.19 1.59
CA ILE A 150 16.71 -3.59 1.15
C ILE A 150 17.61 -3.74 -0.06
N GLU A 151 18.63 -4.60 0.05
CA GLU A 151 19.52 -4.90 -1.07
C GLU A 151 18.78 -5.70 -2.15
N VAL A 152 19.13 -5.45 -3.40
CA VAL A 152 18.67 -6.23 -4.55
C VAL A 152 19.84 -7.04 -5.07
N LYS A 153 19.86 -8.34 -4.77
CA LYS A 153 20.96 -9.25 -5.11
C LYS A 153 20.61 -10.10 -6.32
N ALA A 154 21.29 -9.85 -7.44
CA ALA A 154 21.23 -10.74 -8.59
C ALA A 154 22.12 -11.96 -8.33
N GLU A 155 21.56 -13.15 -8.36
CA GLU A 155 22.25 -14.43 -8.12
C GLU A 155 22.16 -15.33 -9.37
N PRO A 156 23.05 -15.15 -10.35
CA PRO A 156 22.98 -15.89 -11.63
C PRO A 156 23.30 -17.38 -11.48
N LYS A 157 23.99 -17.76 -10.41
CA LYS A 157 24.45 -19.14 -10.15
C LYS A 157 23.89 -19.71 -8.84
N SER A 158 22.62 -19.47 -8.57
CA SER A 158 21.95 -20.12 -7.44
C SER A 158 21.73 -21.60 -7.73
N SER A 159 21.71 -22.44 -6.70
CA SER A 159 21.41 -23.88 -6.80
C SER A 159 20.02 -24.17 -7.38
N GLU A 160 19.13 -23.19 -7.34
CA GLU A 160 17.76 -23.26 -7.85
C GLU A 160 17.58 -22.54 -9.20
N GLY A 161 18.66 -22.18 -9.88
CA GLY A 161 18.66 -21.37 -11.08
C GLY A 161 18.91 -19.88 -10.79
N ALA A 162 19.06 -19.08 -11.84
CA ALA A 162 19.26 -17.65 -11.72
C ALA A 162 18.06 -16.98 -11.07
N ARG A 163 18.29 -16.15 -10.05
CA ARG A 163 17.26 -15.48 -9.27
C ARG A 163 17.68 -14.08 -8.82
N ILE A 164 16.72 -13.29 -8.39
CA ILE A 164 16.95 -12.05 -7.64
C ILE A 164 16.47 -12.27 -6.21
N PHE A 165 17.29 -11.87 -5.26
CA PHE A 165 17.01 -12.01 -3.84
C PHE A 165 17.07 -10.67 -3.09
N PHE A 166 16.08 -10.44 -2.22
CA PHE A 166 16.00 -9.26 -1.36
C PHE A 166 16.07 -9.74 0.09
N PRO A 167 17.21 -9.58 0.80
CA PRO A 167 17.28 -9.92 2.20
C PRO A 167 16.48 -8.92 3.04
N VAL A 168 15.42 -9.39 3.63
CA VAL A 168 14.56 -8.63 4.56
C VAL A 168 13.79 -9.62 5.45
N GLU A 169 13.68 -9.30 6.71
CA GLU A 169 12.90 -10.09 7.65
C GLU A 169 11.40 -9.79 7.50
N LYS A 170 10.57 -10.77 7.87
CA LYS A 170 9.11 -10.61 7.95
C LYS A 170 8.48 -9.98 6.70
N ALA A 171 8.90 -10.47 5.55
CA ALA A 171 8.23 -10.20 4.29
C ALA A 171 6.86 -10.90 4.28
N SER A 172 5.82 -10.17 3.92
CA SER A 172 4.46 -10.69 3.83
C SER A 172 4.23 -11.39 2.49
N ARG A 173 3.05 -12.01 2.33
CA ARG A 173 2.65 -12.58 1.04
C ARG A 173 2.67 -11.52 -0.04
N PRO A 174 3.17 -11.83 -1.24
CA PRO A 174 3.07 -10.95 -2.38
C PRO A 174 1.61 -10.65 -2.76
N LEU A 175 1.35 -9.40 -3.16
CA LEU A 175 0.06 -8.94 -3.63
C LEU A 175 0.13 -8.66 -5.13
N GLY A 176 -0.70 -9.33 -5.93
CA GLY A 176 -0.89 -9.00 -7.34
C GLY A 176 -1.86 -7.84 -7.49
N VAL A 177 -1.47 -6.81 -8.24
CA VAL A 177 -2.27 -5.62 -8.50
C VAL A 177 -2.09 -5.19 -9.95
N THR A 178 -3.17 -4.74 -10.58
CA THR A 178 -3.12 -4.12 -11.91
C THR A 178 -3.14 -2.60 -11.77
N ASP A 179 -2.18 -1.94 -12.40
CA ASP A 179 -2.19 -0.48 -12.49
C ASP A 179 -3.33 -0.03 -13.40
N PRO A 180 -4.32 0.72 -12.91
CA PRO A 180 -5.49 1.11 -13.70
C PRO A 180 -5.16 2.08 -14.83
N GLU A 181 -4.03 2.78 -14.77
CA GLU A 181 -3.63 3.75 -15.79
C GLU A 181 -2.89 3.11 -16.96
N THR A 182 -2.03 2.15 -16.67
CA THR A 182 -1.21 1.48 -17.69
C THR A 182 -1.71 0.09 -18.07
N GLY A 183 -2.59 -0.51 -17.27
CA GLY A 183 -3.05 -1.89 -17.43
C GLY A 183 -1.98 -2.94 -17.08
N SER A 184 -0.79 -2.54 -16.64
CA SER A 184 0.29 -3.47 -16.34
C SER A 184 0.18 -4.05 -14.94
N ASN A 185 0.57 -5.32 -14.82
CA ASN A 185 0.58 -6.02 -13.54
C ASN A 185 1.79 -5.61 -12.69
N MET A 186 1.57 -5.52 -11.40
CA MET A 186 2.60 -5.33 -10.39
C MET A 186 2.50 -6.40 -9.32
N VAL A 187 3.61 -6.72 -8.70
CA VAL A 187 3.67 -7.52 -7.49
C VAL A 187 4.23 -6.66 -6.36
N ILE A 188 3.43 -6.48 -5.33
CA ILE A 188 3.79 -5.69 -4.16
C ILE A 188 4.08 -6.64 -3.02
N VAL A 189 5.20 -6.46 -2.33
CA VAL A 189 5.55 -7.25 -1.14
C VAL A 189 5.65 -6.33 0.07
N PRO A 190 4.59 -6.29 0.91
CA PRO A 190 4.63 -5.59 2.17
C PRO A 190 5.63 -6.23 3.12
N VAL A 191 6.35 -5.42 3.90
CA VAL A 191 7.28 -5.89 4.93
C VAL A 191 6.95 -5.26 6.28
N PHE A 192 7.24 -5.98 7.36
CA PHE A 192 6.94 -5.51 8.70
C PHE A 192 7.98 -4.54 9.27
N PRO A 193 9.30 -4.73 9.07
CA PRO A 193 10.31 -3.81 9.58
C PRO A 193 10.09 -2.38 9.06
N LEU A 194 10.04 -1.43 9.99
CA LEU A 194 9.74 -0.03 9.68
C LEU A 194 10.84 0.60 8.83
N SER A 195 10.41 1.33 7.80
CA SER A 195 11.28 2.12 6.91
C SER A 195 12.36 1.29 6.20
N HIS A 196 12.07 0.02 5.91
CA HIS A 196 12.88 -0.83 5.05
C HIS A 196 12.32 -0.80 3.63
N GLY A 197 13.14 -0.40 2.67
CA GLY A 197 12.73 -0.27 1.28
C GLY A 197 13.89 -0.29 0.30
N VAL A 198 13.56 -0.33 -0.98
CA VAL A 198 14.52 -0.35 -2.09
C VAL A 198 14.87 1.08 -2.47
N GLY A 199 16.13 1.46 -2.36
CA GLY A 199 16.58 2.86 -2.45
C GLY A 199 16.58 3.46 -3.86
N ARG A 200 16.56 2.64 -4.91
CA ARG A 200 16.55 3.07 -6.32
C ARG A 200 15.84 2.05 -7.21
N ASN A 201 15.54 2.44 -8.43
CA ASN A 201 15.04 1.50 -9.43
C ASN A 201 16.16 0.58 -9.94
N PHE A 202 15.81 -0.68 -10.21
CA PHE A 202 16.65 -1.64 -10.91
C PHE A 202 15.90 -2.14 -12.14
N LEU A 203 16.59 -2.17 -13.26
CA LEU A 203 16.04 -2.68 -14.52
C LEU A 203 16.82 -3.93 -14.94
N PHE A 204 16.11 -5.06 -14.95
CA PHE A 204 16.57 -6.33 -15.51
C PHE A 204 15.78 -6.64 -16.76
N PRO A 205 16.28 -7.51 -17.67
CA PRO A 205 15.57 -7.82 -18.90
C PRO A 205 14.13 -8.28 -18.71
N GLU A 206 13.84 -9.03 -17.66
CA GLU A 206 12.53 -9.66 -17.42
C GLU A 206 11.74 -9.04 -16.25
N VAL A 207 12.34 -8.09 -15.53
CA VAL A 207 11.69 -7.50 -14.35
C VAL A 207 12.26 -6.12 -14.02
N GLN A 208 11.39 -5.22 -13.64
CA GLN A 208 11.76 -3.94 -13.04
C GLN A 208 11.48 -3.96 -11.54
N VAL A 209 12.45 -3.57 -10.74
CA VAL A 209 12.28 -3.34 -9.31
C VAL A 209 12.20 -1.85 -9.07
N LEU A 210 11.11 -1.40 -8.46
CA LEU A 210 10.89 0.02 -8.20
C LEU A 210 11.57 0.47 -6.91
N SER A 211 11.97 1.72 -6.84
CA SER A 211 12.35 2.33 -5.57
C SER A 211 11.12 2.46 -4.67
N THR A 212 11.30 2.25 -3.37
CA THR A 212 10.22 2.28 -2.38
C THR A 212 10.64 3.05 -1.14
N GLY A 213 9.68 3.59 -0.41
CA GLY A 213 9.89 4.07 0.95
C GLY A 213 9.72 2.97 2.01
N GLN A 214 8.99 1.90 1.64
CA GLN A 214 8.68 0.75 2.48
C GLN A 214 8.37 -0.44 1.59
N GLY A 215 8.85 -1.63 1.95
CA GLY A 215 8.57 -2.87 1.22
C GLY A 215 9.22 -2.95 -0.15
N ALA A 216 8.69 -3.80 -1.02
CA ALA A 216 9.16 -4.01 -2.38
C ALA A 216 8.01 -3.92 -3.38
N ALA A 217 8.31 -3.42 -4.58
CA ALA A 217 7.38 -3.32 -5.69
C ALA A 217 8.07 -3.75 -6.98
N ILE A 218 7.44 -4.68 -7.69
CA ILE A 218 8.02 -5.39 -8.81
C ILE A 218 7.09 -5.31 -10.00
N VAL A 219 7.63 -4.97 -11.16
CA VAL A 219 6.90 -4.93 -12.43
C VAL A 219 7.48 -6.01 -13.34
N PRO A 220 6.80 -7.18 -13.47
CA PRO A 220 7.27 -8.22 -14.37
C PRO A 220 7.08 -7.83 -15.84
N SER A 221 8.04 -8.21 -16.67
CA SER A 221 7.94 -8.15 -18.15
C SER A 221 7.65 -9.52 -18.77
N ILE A 222 7.53 -10.56 -17.93
CA ILE A 222 7.23 -11.94 -18.31
C ILE A 222 6.06 -12.46 -17.49
N ASP A 223 5.28 -13.37 -18.06
CA ASP A 223 4.07 -13.90 -17.40
C ASP A 223 4.38 -14.95 -16.33
N ASN A 224 5.54 -15.60 -16.41
CA ASN A 224 5.92 -16.71 -15.53
C ASN A 224 6.85 -16.30 -14.37
N LEU A 225 6.93 -15.00 -14.04
CA LEU A 225 7.67 -14.56 -12.87
C LEU A 225 6.98 -15.05 -11.60
N LYS A 226 7.75 -15.71 -10.75
CA LYS A 226 7.32 -16.14 -9.42
C LYS A 226 7.98 -15.29 -8.35
N VAL A 227 7.17 -14.75 -7.46
CA VAL A 227 7.61 -13.95 -6.30
C VAL A 227 7.25 -14.73 -5.04
N HIS A 228 8.24 -15.06 -4.24
CA HIS A 228 8.07 -15.78 -2.98
C HIS A 228 8.64 -14.97 -1.82
N SER A 229 7.88 -14.93 -0.73
CA SER A 229 8.33 -14.40 0.55
C SER A 229 8.67 -15.55 1.50
N THR A 230 9.81 -15.44 2.16
CA THR A 230 10.28 -16.38 3.21
C THR A 230 10.71 -15.59 4.43
N ASP A 231 11.08 -16.28 5.51
CA ASP A 231 11.62 -15.66 6.73
C ASP A 231 12.93 -14.89 6.46
N LYS A 232 13.66 -15.27 5.41
CA LYS A 232 14.96 -14.69 5.04
C LYS A 232 14.84 -13.52 4.07
N GLY A 233 13.75 -13.42 3.33
CA GLY A 233 13.58 -12.38 2.34
C GLY A 233 12.62 -12.73 1.21
N ILE A 234 12.78 -12.01 0.11
CA ILE A 234 11.95 -12.12 -1.08
C ILE A 234 12.78 -12.69 -2.22
N THR A 235 12.25 -13.68 -2.92
CA THR A 235 12.91 -14.31 -4.06
C THR A 235 12.09 -14.10 -5.33
N LEU A 236 12.74 -13.65 -6.41
CA LEU A 236 12.18 -13.60 -7.77
C LEU A 236 12.83 -14.68 -8.61
N LYS A 237 12.02 -15.54 -9.21
CA LYS A 237 12.46 -16.58 -10.17
C LYS A 237 11.49 -16.74 -11.33
N SER A 238 11.96 -17.37 -12.39
CA SER A 238 11.10 -17.91 -13.44
C SER A 238 11.35 -19.40 -13.59
N SER A 239 10.43 -20.13 -14.23
CA SER A 239 10.58 -21.58 -14.48
C SER A 239 11.78 -21.93 -15.35
N SER A 240 12.24 -21.02 -16.19
CA SER A 240 13.39 -21.17 -17.08
C SER A 240 14.70 -20.55 -16.53
N GLY A 241 14.67 -19.99 -15.30
CA GLY A 241 15.72 -19.13 -14.78
C GLY A 241 15.57 -17.70 -15.27
N LEU A 242 15.87 -16.71 -14.41
CA LEU A 242 15.81 -15.30 -14.82
C LEU A 242 16.98 -14.93 -15.72
N ASN A 243 16.69 -14.14 -16.76
CA ASN A 243 17.73 -13.48 -17.52
C ASN A 243 18.22 -12.26 -16.73
N LEU A 244 19.44 -12.35 -16.21
CA LEU A 244 20.11 -11.33 -15.40
C LEU A 244 21.28 -10.67 -16.14
N SER A 245 21.42 -10.93 -17.45
CA SER A 245 22.52 -10.37 -18.22
C SER A 245 22.45 -8.85 -18.31
N ASP A 246 23.60 -8.23 -18.19
CA ASP A 246 23.85 -6.79 -18.32
C ASP A 246 23.49 -6.26 -19.73
#